data_7dd20dee150ade5da2f0dfef903f5058
#
_entry.id   7dd20dee150ade5da2f0dfef903f5058
#
_cell.length_a   1.000
_cell.length_b   1.000
_cell.length_c   1.000
_cell.angle_alpha   90.00
_cell.angle_beta   90.00
_cell.angle_gamma   90.00
#
_symmetry.space_group_name_H-M   'P 1'
#
loop_
_entity.id
_entity.type
_entity.pdbx_description
1 polymer ?
#
loop_
_entity_poly.entity_id
_entity_poly.type
_entity_poly.pdbx_seq_one_letter_code
_entity_poly.pdbx_strand_id
1 'polypeptide(L)'
;MIEDKIQIDEEIKKLPFIEHYKKMWPFVKPYMFRAILAILICIPIGALDSVGALSLKPYMDIVLVDKTESSPAYIPLLIVAFTSVQGFLNYAATYLNTWVGTKINQDLKRALYKKLLHLETSYYDQHNSGFVIQRFNTDCDIACSGLLENLKVFVSRFFSSISLICVLIYNSWQLAIIAVLILGCALMPLASVRRRIKRVVMGSVVEGAKVVSNYNETYSGNKTIASYNLQNKIYNTFDSLSLIHI
;
A
#
# COMPACT_ATOMS: atom_id res chain seq x y z
N MET A 1 -27.71 -16.32 -11.41
CA MET A 1 -27.13 -14.95 -11.42
C MET A 1 -26.32 -14.60 -10.16
N ILE A 2 -26.80 -14.88 -8.94
CA ILE A 2 -25.99 -14.76 -7.71
C ILE A 2 -25.04 -15.94 -7.58
N GLU A 3 -25.46 -17.14 -7.94
CA GLU A 3 -24.64 -18.37 -7.93
C GLU A 3 -23.48 -18.29 -8.93
N ASP A 4 -23.68 -17.75 -10.13
CA ASP A 4 -22.60 -17.58 -11.11
C ASP A 4 -21.55 -16.59 -10.63
N LYS A 5 -21.95 -15.54 -9.92
CA LYS A 5 -21.00 -14.60 -9.29
C LYS A 5 -20.19 -15.24 -8.18
N ILE A 6 -20.79 -16.10 -7.39
CA ILE A 6 -20.13 -16.86 -6.32
C ILE A 6 -19.14 -17.87 -6.93
N GLN A 7 -19.50 -18.54 -8.03
CA GLN A 7 -18.59 -19.47 -8.72
C GLN A 7 -17.40 -18.75 -9.36
N ILE A 8 -17.60 -17.61 -10.02
CA ILE A 8 -16.51 -16.81 -10.61
C ILE A 8 -15.58 -16.27 -9.52
N ASP A 9 -16.12 -15.79 -8.40
CA ASP A 9 -15.31 -15.34 -7.26
C ASP A 9 -14.58 -16.49 -6.56
N GLU A 10 -15.14 -17.70 -6.55
CA GLU A 10 -14.46 -18.90 -6.03
C GLU A 10 -13.38 -19.42 -6.99
N GLU A 11 -13.59 -19.38 -8.28
CA GLU A 11 -12.55 -19.72 -9.27
C GLU A 11 -11.39 -18.72 -9.25
N ILE A 12 -11.67 -17.42 -9.15
CA ILE A 12 -10.64 -16.39 -9.00
C ILE A 12 -9.88 -16.57 -7.69
N LYS A 13 -10.54 -16.98 -6.60
CA LYS A 13 -9.91 -17.28 -5.32
C LYS A 13 -9.02 -18.52 -5.34
N LYS A 14 -9.25 -19.45 -6.24
CA LYS A 14 -8.47 -20.69 -6.40
C LYS A 14 -7.24 -20.52 -7.29
N LEU A 15 -7.17 -19.44 -8.09
CA LEU A 15 -6.00 -19.17 -8.91
C LEU A 15 -4.79 -18.87 -8.02
N PRO A 16 -3.65 -19.57 -8.20
CA PRO A 16 -2.45 -19.29 -7.44
C PRO A 16 -2.02 -17.83 -7.68
N PHE A 17 -1.59 -17.17 -6.62
CA PHE A 17 -1.21 -15.76 -6.61
C PHE A 17 -0.26 -15.40 -7.79
N ILE A 18 0.56 -16.35 -8.22
CA ILE A 18 1.50 -16.24 -9.33
C ILE A 18 0.80 -16.00 -10.69
N GLU A 19 -0.38 -16.55 -10.91
CA GLU A 19 -1.10 -16.37 -12.19
C GLU A 19 -1.63 -14.95 -12.37
N HIS A 20 -2.05 -14.30 -11.28
CA HIS A 20 -2.48 -12.91 -11.32
C HIS A 20 -1.33 -11.98 -11.75
N TYR A 21 -0.12 -12.23 -11.21
CA TYR A 21 1.09 -11.50 -11.61
C TYR A 21 1.47 -11.75 -13.07
N LYS A 22 1.32 -12.98 -13.55
CA LYS A 22 1.61 -13.34 -14.93
C LYS A 22 0.74 -12.59 -15.93
N LYS A 23 -0.53 -12.31 -15.57
CA LYS A 23 -1.45 -11.51 -16.39
C LYS A 23 -1.08 -10.01 -16.42
N MET A 24 -0.48 -9.49 -15.35
CA MET A 24 -0.01 -8.10 -15.30
C MET A 24 1.37 -7.89 -15.92
N TRP A 25 2.16 -8.97 -16.07
CA TRP A 25 3.52 -8.92 -16.57
C TRP A 25 3.71 -8.20 -17.92
N PRO A 26 2.84 -8.38 -18.93
CA PRO A 26 2.95 -7.66 -20.21
C PRO A 26 2.93 -6.14 -20.06
N PHE A 27 2.21 -5.62 -19.07
CA PHE A 27 2.09 -4.18 -18.80
C PHE A 27 3.29 -3.65 -18.01
N VAL A 28 3.94 -4.49 -17.21
CA VAL A 28 5.13 -4.13 -16.42
C VAL A 28 6.40 -4.16 -17.27
N LYS A 29 6.51 -5.11 -18.19
CA LYS A 29 7.71 -5.37 -19.02
C LYS A 29 8.27 -4.11 -19.71
N PRO A 30 7.49 -3.22 -20.33
CA PRO A 30 8.01 -2.03 -21.00
C PRO A 30 8.71 -1.04 -20.05
N TYR A 31 8.34 -1.05 -18.78
CA TYR A 31 8.83 -0.11 -17.76
C TYR A 31 9.82 -0.75 -16.79
N MET A 32 10.22 -2.01 -17.05
CA MET A 32 11.03 -2.83 -16.12
C MET A 32 12.36 -2.16 -15.76
N PHE A 33 13.03 -1.52 -16.72
CA PHE A 33 14.30 -0.84 -16.45
C PHE A 33 14.15 0.26 -15.37
N ARG A 34 13.11 1.09 -15.48
CA ARG A 34 12.85 2.17 -14.50
C ARG A 34 12.35 1.62 -13.17
N ALA A 35 11.56 0.54 -13.19
CA ALA A 35 11.12 -0.15 -11.98
C ALA A 35 12.30 -0.75 -11.21
N ILE A 36 13.24 -1.40 -11.90
CA ILE A 36 14.48 -1.94 -11.30
C ILE A 36 15.33 -0.80 -10.75
N LEU A 37 15.48 0.29 -11.48
CA LEU A 37 16.23 1.45 -11.02
C LEU A 37 15.62 2.06 -9.74
N ALA A 38 14.30 2.18 -9.67
CA ALA A 38 13.60 2.63 -8.46
C ALA A 38 13.87 1.71 -7.26
N ILE A 39 13.88 0.39 -7.49
CA ILE A 39 14.20 -0.61 -6.46
C ILE A 39 15.68 -0.53 -6.04
N LEU A 40 16.59 -0.37 -7.00
CA LEU A 40 18.03 -0.23 -6.71
C LEU A 40 18.33 1.00 -5.84
N ILE A 41 17.62 2.12 -6.06
CA ILE A 41 17.77 3.31 -5.21
C ILE A 41 17.28 3.05 -3.78
N CYS A 42 16.37 2.11 -3.56
CA CYS A 42 15.90 1.76 -2.22
C CYS A 42 16.96 1.05 -1.36
N ILE A 43 17.94 0.40 -1.99
CA ILE A 43 19.03 -0.29 -1.27
C ILE A 43 19.91 0.70 -0.48
N PRO A 44 20.51 1.74 -1.10
CA PRO A 44 21.28 2.74 -0.35
C PRO A 44 20.42 3.50 0.68
N ILE A 45 19.13 3.76 0.41
CA ILE A 45 18.25 4.40 1.39
C ILE A 45 18.16 3.56 2.67
N GLY A 46 17.96 2.24 2.53
CA GLY A 46 17.96 1.34 3.70
C GLY A 46 19.31 1.26 4.41
N ALA A 47 20.42 1.31 3.67
CA ALA A 47 21.76 1.34 4.26
C ALA A 47 22.04 2.65 5.02
N LEU A 48 21.54 3.76 4.49
CA LEU A 48 21.68 5.08 5.14
C LEU A 48 20.95 5.16 6.49
N ASP A 49 19.85 4.42 6.70
CA ASP A 49 19.17 4.33 8.01
C ASP A 49 20.14 3.89 9.13
N SER A 50 21.05 2.98 8.81
CA SER A 50 22.05 2.48 9.77
C SER A 50 23.18 3.44 10.04
N VAL A 51 23.57 4.26 9.06
CA VAL A 51 24.58 5.31 9.24
C VAL A 51 24.07 6.38 10.21
N GLY A 52 22.77 6.73 10.10
CA GLY A 52 22.11 7.59 11.08
C GLY A 52 22.18 7.05 12.51
N ALA A 53 21.90 5.75 12.69
CA ALA A 53 22.00 5.09 13.99
C ALA A 53 23.45 5.03 14.52
N LEU A 54 24.44 4.80 13.64
CA LEU A 54 25.86 4.79 14.00
C LEU A 54 26.37 6.17 14.40
N SER A 55 25.89 7.24 13.81
CA SER A 55 26.32 8.61 14.10
C SER A 55 25.81 9.11 15.47
N LEU A 56 24.77 8.50 15.99
CA LEU A 56 24.19 8.90 17.27
C LEU A 56 25.15 8.66 18.46
N LYS A 57 25.88 7.53 18.44
CA LYS A 57 26.82 7.18 19.54
C LYS A 57 27.94 8.20 19.68
N PRO A 58 28.78 8.51 18.65
CA PRO A 58 29.82 9.51 18.78
C PRO A 58 29.27 10.91 19.10
N TYR A 59 28.07 11.23 18.60
CA TYR A 59 27.41 12.49 18.95
C TYR A 59 27.10 12.56 20.46
N MET A 60 26.53 11.52 21.03
CA MET A 60 26.22 11.45 22.47
C MET A 60 27.49 11.46 23.33
N ASP A 61 28.52 10.75 22.91
CA ASP A 61 29.81 10.71 23.62
C ASP A 61 30.47 12.09 23.67
N ILE A 62 30.51 12.79 22.54
CA ILE A 62 31.11 14.13 22.43
C ILE A 62 30.33 15.20 23.21
N VAL A 63 28.99 15.19 23.08
CA VAL A 63 28.13 16.23 23.64
C VAL A 63 27.85 16.02 25.12
N LEU A 64 27.68 14.78 25.58
CA LEU A 64 27.25 14.47 26.95
C LEU A 64 28.39 14.03 27.85
N VAL A 65 29.39 13.32 27.33
CA VAL A 65 30.46 12.73 28.16
C VAL A 65 31.67 13.66 28.20
N ASP A 66 32.20 14.09 27.05
CA ASP A 66 33.47 14.82 27.02
C ASP A 66 33.36 16.29 27.42
N LYS A 67 32.14 16.87 27.43
CA LYS A 67 31.89 18.29 27.81
C LYS A 67 32.94 19.27 27.29
N THR A 68 33.60 18.93 26.20
CA THR A 68 34.66 19.75 25.63
C THR A 68 34.04 21.07 25.14
N GLU A 69 34.53 22.20 25.59
CA GLU A 69 33.99 23.55 25.29
C GLU A 69 33.91 23.87 23.79
N SER A 70 34.59 23.12 22.97
CA SER A 70 34.45 23.15 21.52
C SER A 70 33.44 22.07 21.06
N SER A 71 32.17 22.30 21.33
CA SER A 71 31.10 21.52 20.64
C SER A 71 31.32 21.66 19.13
N PRO A 72 31.66 20.56 18.41
CA PRO A 72 31.99 20.68 17.00
C PRO A 72 30.72 21.03 16.22
N ALA A 73 30.56 22.32 15.93
CA ALA A 73 29.42 22.87 15.19
C ALA A 73 29.21 22.21 13.82
N TYR A 74 30.21 21.45 13.32
CA TYR A 74 30.11 20.73 12.07
C TYR A 74 29.23 19.46 12.18
N ILE A 75 29.03 18.87 13.38
CA ILE A 75 28.24 17.63 13.52
C ILE A 75 26.75 17.84 13.14
N PRO A 76 26.06 18.88 13.65
CA PRO A 76 24.71 19.20 13.18
C PRO A 76 24.64 19.44 11.67
N LEU A 77 25.65 20.12 11.11
CA LEU A 77 25.73 20.37 9.67
C LEU A 77 25.85 19.06 8.87
N LEU A 78 26.69 18.14 9.32
CA LEU A 78 26.81 16.79 8.70
C LEU A 78 25.52 16.01 8.77
N ILE A 79 24.80 16.05 9.90
CA ILE A 79 23.50 15.39 10.04
C ILE A 79 22.49 15.97 9.05
N VAL A 80 22.43 17.31 8.93
CA VAL A 80 21.54 17.97 7.95
C VAL A 80 21.92 17.61 6.52
N ALA A 81 23.19 17.63 6.17
CA ALA A 81 23.67 17.24 4.84
C ALA A 81 23.31 15.78 4.54
N PHE A 82 23.52 14.87 5.48
CA PHE A 82 23.22 13.46 5.37
C PHE A 82 21.70 13.20 5.20
N THR A 83 20.86 13.79 6.05
CA THR A 83 19.40 13.66 5.96
C THR A 83 18.86 14.29 4.67
N SER A 84 19.49 15.34 4.16
CA SER A 84 19.14 15.95 2.87
C SER A 84 19.43 15.01 1.70
N VAL A 85 20.57 14.33 1.70
CA VAL A 85 20.93 13.32 0.70
C VAL A 85 19.93 12.15 0.75
N GLN A 86 19.63 11.65 1.94
CA GLN A 86 18.65 10.58 2.13
C GLN A 86 17.26 10.99 1.64
N GLY A 87 16.82 12.20 1.96
CA GLY A 87 15.57 12.78 1.51
C GLY A 87 15.49 12.88 -0.02
N PHE A 88 16.58 13.34 -0.66
CA PHE A 88 16.68 13.41 -2.12
C PHE A 88 16.58 12.02 -2.78
N LEU A 89 17.30 11.04 -2.26
CA LEU A 89 17.23 9.65 -2.76
C LEU A 89 15.81 9.06 -2.61
N ASN A 90 15.18 9.29 -1.45
CA ASN A 90 13.82 8.82 -1.20
C ASN A 90 12.81 9.50 -2.15
N TYR A 91 12.97 10.80 -2.39
CA TYR A 91 12.17 11.52 -3.38
C TYR A 91 12.35 10.93 -4.78
N ALA A 92 13.58 10.70 -5.22
CA ALA A 92 13.88 10.12 -6.53
C ALA A 92 13.28 8.71 -6.69
N ALA A 93 13.43 7.86 -5.67
CA ALA A 93 12.84 6.52 -5.65
C ALA A 93 11.30 6.57 -5.72
N THR A 94 10.68 7.46 -4.94
CA THR A 94 9.23 7.64 -4.93
C THR A 94 8.71 8.16 -6.27
N TYR A 95 9.39 9.16 -6.83
CA TYR A 95 9.04 9.73 -8.13
C TYR A 95 9.07 8.67 -9.24
N LEU A 96 10.16 7.90 -9.33
CA LEU A 96 10.29 6.82 -10.32
C LEU A 96 9.21 5.74 -10.14
N ASN A 97 8.98 5.33 -8.89
CA ASN A 97 7.98 4.32 -8.57
C ASN A 97 6.56 4.78 -8.94
N THR A 98 6.18 6.00 -8.57
CA THR A 98 4.88 6.59 -8.91
C THR A 98 4.73 6.76 -10.41
N TRP A 99 5.78 7.22 -11.11
CA TRP A 99 5.76 7.33 -12.56
C TRP A 99 5.52 5.99 -13.25
N VAL A 100 6.23 4.95 -12.84
CA VAL A 100 6.05 3.58 -13.38
C VAL A 100 4.64 3.09 -13.09
N GLY A 101 4.14 3.25 -11.85
CA GLY A 101 2.79 2.85 -11.46
C GLY A 101 1.71 3.53 -12.29
N THR A 102 1.84 4.84 -12.50
CA THR A 102 0.90 5.61 -13.32
C THR A 102 0.91 5.14 -14.78
N LYS A 103 2.08 4.82 -15.35
CA LYS A 103 2.18 4.33 -16.74
C LYS A 103 1.56 2.95 -16.90
N ILE A 104 1.85 2.01 -16.00
CA ILE A 104 1.25 0.68 -16.01
C ILE A 104 -0.28 0.79 -15.89
N ASN A 105 -0.77 1.65 -14.98
CA ASN A 105 -2.19 1.88 -14.78
C ASN A 105 -2.87 2.44 -16.04
N GLN A 106 -2.22 3.42 -16.70
CA GLN A 106 -2.73 3.96 -17.96
C GLN A 106 -2.84 2.90 -19.06
N ASP A 107 -1.82 2.06 -19.21
CA ASP A 107 -1.82 1.01 -20.22
C ASP A 107 -2.85 -0.09 -19.91
N LEU A 108 -3.00 -0.44 -18.64
CA LEU A 108 -4.04 -1.36 -18.19
C LEU A 108 -5.44 -0.79 -18.47
N LYS A 109 -5.68 0.47 -18.09
CA LYS A 109 -6.97 1.16 -18.36
C LYS A 109 -7.26 1.24 -19.87
N ARG A 110 -6.27 1.51 -20.69
CA ARG A 110 -6.43 1.49 -22.16
C ARG A 110 -6.82 0.12 -22.69
N ALA A 111 -6.16 -0.93 -22.21
CA ALA A 111 -6.46 -2.30 -22.62
C ALA A 111 -7.86 -2.73 -22.18
N LEU A 112 -8.25 -2.40 -20.94
CA LEU A 112 -9.58 -2.67 -20.40
C LEU A 112 -10.66 -1.90 -21.16
N TYR A 113 -10.44 -0.62 -21.46
CA TYR A 113 -11.37 0.19 -22.24
C TYR A 113 -11.56 -0.36 -23.64
N LYS A 114 -10.46 -0.73 -24.33
CA LYS A 114 -10.54 -1.39 -25.62
C LYS A 114 -11.36 -2.67 -25.56
N LYS A 115 -11.16 -3.49 -24.53
CA LYS A 115 -11.95 -4.71 -24.32
C LYS A 115 -13.42 -4.40 -24.05
N LEU A 116 -13.69 -3.38 -23.22
CA LEU A 116 -15.06 -2.94 -22.93
C LEU A 116 -15.83 -2.61 -24.20
N LEU A 117 -15.24 -1.87 -25.14
CA LEU A 117 -15.89 -1.50 -26.42
C LEU A 117 -16.22 -2.69 -27.32
N HIS A 118 -15.63 -3.87 -27.07
CA HIS A 118 -15.87 -5.10 -27.87
C HIS A 118 -16.62 -6.18 -27.08
N LEU A 119 -17.21 -5.83 -25.95
CA LEU A 119 -18.09 -6.74 -25.20
C LEU A 119 -19.47 -6.80 -25.85
N GLU A 120 -20.12 -7.95 -25.69
CA GLU A 120 -21.49 -8.17 -26.13
C GLU A 120 -22.48 -7.25 -25.39
N THR A 121 -23.56 -6.85 -26.06
CA THR A 121 -24.62 -6.00 -25.49
C THR A 121 -25.23 -6.62 -24.22
N SER A 122 -25.34 -7.94 -24.17
CA SER A 122 -25.82 -8.67 -22.99
C SER A 122 -25.05 -8.38 -21.70
N TYR A 123 -23.75 -8.05 -21.81
CA TYR A 123 -22.94 -7.67 -20.65
C TYR A 123 -23.41 -6.32 -20.05
N TYR A 124 -23.78 -5.37 -20.88
CA TYR A 124 -24.23 -4.05 -20.43
C TYR A 124 -25.62 -4.10 -19.80
N ASP A 125 -26.50 -5.01 -20.28
CA ASP A 125 -27.82 -5.23 -19.71
C ASP A 125 -27.76 -5.89 -18.32
N GLN A 126 -26.73 -6.71 -18.07
CA GLN A 126 -26.56 -7.45 -16.82
C GLN A 126 -25.78 -6.68 -15.75
N HIS A 127 -25.01 -5.66 -16.11
CA HIS A 127 -24.12 -4.97 -15.20
C HIS A 127 -24.46 -3.47 -15.12
N ASN A 128 -24.64 -2.99 -13.90
CA ASN A 128 -24.85 -1.56 -13.66
C ASN A 128 -23.59 -0.77 -14.05
N SER A 129 -23.76 0.33 -14.76
CA SER A 129 -22.69 1.23 -15.22
C SER A 129 -21.78 1.70 -14.08
N GLY A 130 -22.34 2.02 -12.92
CA GLY A 130 -21.58 2.43 -11.74
C GLY A 130 -20.60 1.37 -11.25
N PHE A 131 -21.00 0.09 -11.28
CA PHE A 131 -20.14 -1.03 -10.91
C PHE A 131 -18.96 -1.18 -11.89
N VAL A 132 -19.21 -1.06 -13.18
CA VAL A 132 -18.16 -1.16 -14.21
C VAL A 132 -17.18 0.01 -14.09
N ILE A 133 -17.69 1.23 -13.93
CA ILE A 133 -16.87 2.44 -13.75
C ILE A 133 -16.02 2.35 -12.47
N GLN A 134 -16.57 1.87 -11.37
CA GLN A 134 -15.81 1.71 -10.12
C GLN A 134 -14.68 0.69 -10.29
N ARG A 135 -14.93 -0.47 -10.91
CA ARG A 135 -13.87 -1.44 -11.19
C ARG A 135 -12.78 -0.86 -12.10
N PHE A 136 -13.19 -0.11 -13.10
CA PHE A 136 -12.27 0.52 -14.04
C PHE A 136 -11.38 1.57 -13.38
N ASN A 137 -11.90 2.36 -12.45
CA ASN A 137 -11.13 3.40 -11.78
C ASN A 137 -10.44 2.86 -10.52
N THR A 138 -11.21 2.40 -9.55
CA THR A 138 -10.70 2.10 -8.20
C THR A 138 -9.87 0.81 -8.17
N ASP A 139 -10.38 -0.27 -8.78
CA ASP A 139 -9.68 -1.56 -8.70
C ASP A 139 -8.37 -1.54 -9.48
N CYS A 140 -8.34 -0.85 -10.65
CA CYS A 140 -7.10 -0.67 -11.41
C CYS A 140 -6.07 0.17 -10.64
N ASP A 141 -6.52 1.26 -10.01
CA ASP A 141 -5.63 2.14 -9.24
C ASP A 141 -5.03 1.40 -8.04
N ILE A 142 -5.84 0.65 -7.29
CA ILE A 142 -5.39 -0.16 -6.16
C ILE A 142 -4.43 -1.28 -6.61
N ALA A 143 -4.74 -1.96 -7.72
CA ALA A 143 -3.92 -3.05 -8.21
C ALA A 143 -2.54 -2.58 -8.66
N CYS A 144 -2.46 -1.45 -9.37
CA CYS A 144 -1.21 -0.94 -9.93
C CYS A 144 -0.37 -0.18 -8.89
N SER A 145 -0.97 0.75 -8.15
CA SER A 145 -0.27 1.55 -7.15
C SER A 145 0.12 0.71 -5.93
N GLY A 146 -0.82 -0.11 -5.43
CA GLY A 146 -0.59 -0.93 -4.25
C GLY A 146 0.53 -1.95 -4.44
N LEU A 147 0.63 -2.58 -5.62
CA LEU A 147 1.69 -3.56 -5.90
C LEU A 147 3.07 -2.92 -5.85
N LEU A 148 3.26 -1.83 -6.58
CA LEU A 148 4.57 -1.18 -6.71
C LEU A 148 5.00 -0.49 -5.44
N GLU A 149 4.10 0.18 -4.73
CA GLU A 149 4.40 0.84 -3.47
C GLU A 149 4.75 -0.19 -2.38
N ASN A 150 4.00 -1.28 -2.27
CA ASN A 150 4.31 -2.35 -1.32
C ASN A 150 5.66 -3.02 -1.63
N LEU A 151 6.00 -3.22 -2.91
CA LEU A 151 7.28 -3.78 -3.30
C LEU A 151 8.44 -2.84 -2.92
N LYS A 152 8.31 -1.54 -3.22
CA LYS A 152 9.28 -0.51 -2.84
C LYS A 152 9.49 -0.48 -1.33
N VAL A 153 8.40 -0.39 -0.55
CA VAL A 153 8.46 -0.36 0.91
C VAL A 153 9.08 -1.64 1.47
N PHE A 154 8.71 -2.80 0.93
CA PHE A 154 9.28 -4.08 1.35
C PHE A 154 10.79 -4.12 1.13
N VAL A 155 11.26 -3.77 -0.06
CA VAL A 155 12.70 -3.78 -0.37
C VAL A 155 13.44 -2.79 0.51
N SER A 156 12.98 -1.54 0.62
CA SER A 156 13.62 -0.53 1.46
C SER A 156 13.70 -0.98 2.92
N ARG A 157 12.61 -1.48 3.51
CA ARG A 157 12.58 -1.94 4.90
C ARG A 157 13.41 -3.20 5.14
N PHE A 158 13.46 -4.09 4.16
CA PHE A 158 14.30 -5.30 4.24
C PHE A 158 15.79 -4.94 4.33
N PHE A 159 16.27 -4.07 3.46
CA PHE A 159 17.66 -3.61 3.50
C PHE A 159 17.97 -2.76 4.74
N SER A 160 17.05 -1.89 5.16
CA SER A 160 17.16 -1.14 6.41
C SER A 160 17.29 -2.07 7.63
N SER A 161 16.45 -3.11 7.70
CA SER A 161 16.52 -4.09 8.80
C SER A 161 17.84 -4.85 8.84
N ILE A 162 18.32 -5.31 7.70
CA ILE A 162 19.63 -6.01 7.61
C ILE A 162 20.74 -5.06 8.05
N SER A 163 20.77 -3.84 7.55
CA SER A 163 21.78 -2.85 7.84
C SER A 163 21.81 -2.48 9.34
N LEU A 164 20.63 -2.28 9.95
CA LEU A 164 20.52 -2.02 11.39
C LEU A 164 20.97 -3.22 12.26
N ILE A 165 20.65 -4.45 11.83
CA ILE A 165 21.13 -5.67 12.52
C ILE A 165 22.65 -5.75 12.45
N CYS A 166 23.27 -5.46 11.28
CA CYS A 166 24.72 -5.43 11.15
C CYS A 166 25.36 -4.41 12.09
N VAL A 167 24.80 -3.20 12.18
CA VAL A 167 25.27 -2.17 13.13
C VAL A 167 25.12 -2.61 14.58
N LEU A 168 24.00 -3.28 14.90
CA LEU A 168 23.76 -3.76 16.26
C LEU A 168 24.78 -4.85 16.66
N ILE A 169 25.08 -5.79 15.75
CA ILE A 169 26.10 -6.82 15.96
C ILE A 169 27.49 -6.19 16.15
N TYR A 170 27.81 -5.17 15.33
CA TYR A 170 29.08 -4.47 15.42
C TYR A 170 29.25 -3.75 16.76
N ASN A 171 28.20 -3.11 17.28
CA ASN A 171 28.26 -2.39 18.56
C ASN A 171 28.23 -3.34 19.76
N SER A 172 27.36 -4.38 19.75
CA SER A 172 27.23 -5.34 20.84
C SER A 172 26.48 -6.60 20.36
N TRP A 173 27.21 -7.67 20.16
CA TRP A 173 26.64 -8.96 19.72
C TRP A 173 25.63 -9.54 20.75
N GLN A 174 25.81 -9.23 22.04
CA GLN A 174 24.92 -9.69 23.11
C GLN A 174 23.54 -9.03 23.00
N LEU A 175 23.51 -7.71 22.77
CA LEU A 175 22.26 -6.97 22.55
C LEU A 175 21.59 -7.38 21.23
N ALA A 176 22.37 -7.73 20.22
CA ALA A 176 21.85 -8.22 18.95
C ALA A 176 21.05 -9.53 19.12
N ILE A 177 21.56 -10.48 19.88
CA ILE A 177 20.85 -11.74 20.16
C ILE A 177 19.53 -11.47 20.89
N ILE A 178 19.55 -10.63 21.93
CA ILE A 178 18.35 -10.25 22.67
C ILE A 178 17.32 -9.60 21.75
N ALA A 179 17.73 -8.66 20.90
CA ALA A 179 16.86 -7.98 19.97
C ALA A 179 16.22 -8.95 18.96
N VAL A 180 17.00 -9.90 18.42
CA VAL A 180 16.48 -10.92 17.49
C VAL A 180 15.49 -11.85 18.18
N LEU A 181 15.75 -12.24 19.44
CA LEU A 181 14.82 -13.06 20.22
C LEU A 181 13.50 -12.32 20.48
N ILE A 182 13.56 -11.05 20.88
CA ILE A 182 12.37 -10.22 21.09
C ILE A 182 11.57 -10.09 19.78
N LEU A 183 12.26 -9.84 18.67
CA LEU A 183 11.62 -9.76 17.35
C LEU A 183 10.95 -11.08 16.96
N GLY A 184 11.61 -12.21 17.18
CA GLY A 184 11.05 -13.54 16.95
C GLY A 184 9.79 -13.80 17.77
N CYS A 185 9.81 -13.47 19.06
CA CYS A 185 8.63 -13.56 19.92
C CYS A 185 7.48 -12.64 19.45
N ALA A 186 7.79 -11.42 18.99
CA ALA A 186 6.80 -10.49 18.48
C ALA A 186 6.15 -10.95 17.16
N LEU A 187 6.87 -11.72 16.34
CA LEU A 187 6.35 -12.26 15.08
C LEU A 187 5.40 -13.45 15.27
N MET A 188 5.49 -14.19 16.39
CA MET A 188 4.63 -15.35 16.65
C MET A 188 3.11 -15.03 16.60
N PRO A 189 2.60 -14.00 17.28
CA PRO A 189 1.17 -13.67 17.24
C PRO A 189 0.73 -13.09 15.89
N LEU A 190 1.66 -12.64 15.04
CA LEU A 190 1.34 -11.94 13.78
C LEU A 190 0.53 -12.81 12.83
N ALA A 191 0.77 -14.11 12.78
CA ALA A 191 0.00 -15.05 11.97
C ALA A 191 -1.48 -15.13 12.37
N SER A 192 -1.76 -15.09 13.67
CA SER A 192 -3.12 -15.09 14.22
C SER A 192 -3.82 -13.74 13.99
N VAL A 193 -3.10 -12.65 14.20
CA VAL A 193 -3.56 -11.28 13.95
C VAL A 193 -3.88 -11.08 12.46
N ARG A 194 -3.02 -11.57 11.56
CA ARG A 194 -3.24 -11.50 10.10
C ARG A 194 -4.56 -12.14 9.67
N ARG A 195 -4.91 -13.30 10.24
CA ARG A 195 -6.19 -13.98 9.93
C ARG A 195 -7.39 -13.16 10.41
N ARG A 196 -7.27 -12.52 11.57
CA ARG A 196 -8.31 -11.66 12.14
C ARG A 196 -8.49 -10.39 11.32
N ILE A 197 -7.38 -9.70 10.99
CA ILE A 197 -7.39 -8.50 10.14
C ILE A 197 -8.01 -8.81 8.78
N LYS A 198 -7.63 -9.93 8.12
CA LYS A 198 -8.20 -10.30 6.83
C LYS A 198 -9.73 -10.44 6.91
N ARG A 199 -10.28 -11.05 7.97
CA ARG A 199 -11.74 -11.17 8.16
C ARG A 199 -12.40 -9.81 8.34
N VAL A 200 -11.84 -8.92 9.15
CA VAL A 200 -12.36 -7.58 9.38
C VAL A 200 -12.34 -6.75 8.10
N VAL A 201 -11.20 -6.74 7.39
CA VAL A 201 -11.07 -6.00 6.12
C VAL A 201 -12.05 -6.50 5.07
N MET A 202 -12.22 -7.83 4.92
CA MET A 202 -13.21 -8.38 3.99
C MET A 202 -14.64 -7.99 4.38
N GLY A 203 -14.96 -7.98 5.67
CA GLY A 203 -16.24 -7.46 6.18
C GLY A 203 -16.45 -5.99 5.82
N SER A 204 -15.47 -5.14 6.09
CA SER A 204 -15.53 -3.70 5.75
C SER A 204 -15.73 -3.44 4.27
N VAL A 205 -15.10 -4.23 3.38
CA VAL A 205 -15.30 -4.09 1.92
C VAL A 205 -16.74 -4.40 1.52
N VAL A 206 -17.34 -5.45 2.09
CA VAL A 206 -18.73 -5.83 1.79
C VAL A 206 -19.71 -4.76 2.30
N GLU A 207 -19.52 -4.29 3.53
CA GLU A 207 -20.39 -3.25 4.09
C GLU A 207 -20.18 -1.91 3.37
N GLY A 208 -18.95 -1.54 3.02
CA GLY A 208 -18.67 -0.37 2.20
C GLY A 208 -19.39 -0.38 0.85
N ALA A 209 -19.48 -1.56 0.21
CA ALA A 209 -20.26 -1.70 -1.03
C ALA A 209 -21.76 -1.44 -0.81
N LYS A 210 -22.33 -1.84 0.33
CA LYS A 210 -23.74 -1.54 0.68
C LYS A 210 -23.97 -0.04 0.86
N VAL A 211 -23.04 0.67 1.51
CA VAL A 211 -23.09 2.12 1.67
C VAL A 211 -23.10 2.82 0.30
N VAL A 212 -22.22 2.42 -0.61
CA VAL A 212 -22.17 2.97 -1.98
C VAL A 212 -23.46 2.67 -2.75
N SER A 213 -24.01 1.46 -2.60
CA SER A 213 -25.30 1.10 -3.21
C SER A 213 -26.44 1.98 -2.70
N ASN A 214 -26.51 2.17 -1.40
CA ASN A 214 -27.51 3.05 -0.76
C ASN A 214 -27.40 4.51 -1.26
N TYR A 215 -26.16 4.99 -1.43
CA TYR A 215 -25.90 6.31 -2.02
C TYR A 215 -26.46 6.43 -3.45
N ASN A 216 -26.19 5.45 -4.28
CA ASN A 216 -26.68 5.44 -5.67
C ASN A 216 -28.19 5.34 -5.75
N GLU A 217 -28.82 4.54 -4.90
CA GLU A 217 -30.29 4.42 -4.80
C GLU A 217 -30.91 5.73 -4.34
N THR A 218 -30.33 6.37 -3.33
CA THR A 218 -30.77 7.68 -2.82
C THR A 218 -30.67 8.76 -3.90
N TYR A 219 -29.53 8.79 -4.61
CA TYR A 219 -29.34 9.77 -5.69
C TYR A 219 -30.33 9.56 -6.84
N SER A 220 -30.49 8.33 -7.31
CA SER A 220 -31.40 8.00 -8.40
C SER A 220 -32.86 8.13 -8.01
N GLY A 221 -33.22 7.83 -6.77
CA GLY A 221 -34.58 7.89 -6.23
C GLY A 221 -34.95 9.22 -5.58
N ASN A 222 -34.12 10.28 -5.69
CA ASN A 222 -34.32 11.54 -4.97
C ASN A 222 -35.72 12.17 -5.18
N LYS A 223 -36.25 12.12 -6.39
CA LYS A 223 -37.60 12.62 -6.68
C LYS A 223 -38.67 11.86 -5.89
N THR A 224 -38.54 10.55 -5.80
CA THR A 224 -39.46 9.68 -5.06
C THR A 224 -39.33 9.95 -3.54
N ILE A 225 -38.10 10.07 -3.05
CA ILE A 225 -37.80 10.37 -1.65
C ILE A 225 -38.44 11.71 -1.24
N ALA A 226 -38.32 12.73 -2.08
CA ALA A 226 -38.90 14.04 -1.87
C ALA A 226 -40.44 13.99 -1.93
N SER A 227 -41.04 13.29 -2.91
CA SER A 227 -42.49 13.22 -3.09
C SER A 227 -43.19 12.47 -1.97
N TYR A 228 -42.54 11.48 -1.36
CA TYR A 228 -43.10 10.66 -0.27
C TYR A 228 -42.58 11.05 1.12
N ASN A 229 -41.79 12.14 1.23
CA ASN A 229 -41.21 12.64 2.51
C ASN A 229 -40.43 11.54 3.27
N LEU A 230 -39.59 10.76 2.53
CA LEU A 230 -38.85 9.60 3.07
C LEU A 230 -37.45 9.95 3.60
N GLN A 231 -37.07 11.23 3.68
CA GLN A 231 -35.71 11.68 4.03
C GLN A 231 -35.24 11.09 5.35
N ASN A 232 -36.06 11.15 6.40
CA ASN A 232 -35.68 10.61 7.71
C ASN A 232 -35.52 9.10 7.71
N LYS A 233 -36.34 8.39 6.95
CA LYS A 233 -36.25 6.93 6.83
C LYS A 233 -34.94 6.51 6.13
N ILE A 234 -34.60 7.18 5.03
CA ILE A 234 -33.37 6.92 4.29
C ILE A 234 -32.15 7.29 5.13
N TYR A 235 -32.18 8.43 5.85
CA TYR A 235 -31.13 8.84 6.77
C TYR A 235 -30.88 7.79 7.86
N ASN A 236 -31.93 7.29 8.52
CA ASN A 236 -31.81 6.25 9.55
C ASN A 236 -31.25 4.94 8.99
N THR A 237 -31.61 4.58 7.75
CA THR A 237 -31.05 3.42 7.07
C THR A 237 -29.55 3.60 6.82
N PHE A 238 -29.15 4.76 6.35
CA PHE A 238 -27.73 5.10 6.14
C PHE A 238 -26.96 5.12 7.47
N ASP A 239 -27.51 5.72 8.50
CA ASP A 239 -26.88 5.80 9.82
C ASP A 239 -26.65 4.41 10.43
N SER A 240 -27.65 3.52 10.32
CA SER A 240 -27.50 2.12 10.76
C SER A 240 -26.40 1.36 10.00
N LEU A 241 -26.23 1.62 8.71
CA LEU A 241 -25.14 1.03 7.90
C LEU A 241 -23.77 1.65 8.25
N SER A 242 -23.74 2.95 8.58
CA SER A 242 -22.53 3.68 8.94
C SER A 242 -21.98 3.26 10.31
N LEU A 243 -22.87 2.99 11.30
CA LEU A 243 -22.48 2.59 12.66
C LEU A 243 -21.84 1.21 12.75
N ILE A 244 -22.02 0.34 11.75
CA ILE A 244 -21.37 -0.98 11.70
C ILE A 244 -19.86 -0.89 11.45
N HIS A 245 -19.35 0.29 11.06
CA HIS A 245 -17.93 0.54 10.77
C HIS A 245 -17.10 1.01 11.99
N ILE A 246 -17.69 1.25 13.13
CA ILE A 246 -17.01 1.58 14.39
C ILE A 246 -16.96 0.35 15.29
#